data_ddfed8db415e897cdc8caf327b5d87f0
#
_entry.id   ddfed8db415e897cdc8caf327b5d87f0
#
_cell.length_a   1.000
_cell.length_b   1.000
_cell.length_c   1.000
_cell.angle_alpha   90.00
_cell.angle_beta   90.00
_cell.angle_gamma   90.00
#
_symmetry.space_group_name_H-M   'P 1'
#
loop_
_entity.id
_entity.type
_entity.pdbx_description
1 polymer ?
#
loop_
_entity_poly.entity_id
_entity_poly.type
_entity_poly.pdbx_seq_one_letter_code
_entity_poly.pdbx_strand_id
1 'polypeptide(L)' 'MKLYGAQGVSPQVLLAYALSHGYQLSPPPALARTPLGKPYFPQYPHLHINWSHSGSLVLCALSDSPVGVD' A
#
# COMPACT_ATOMS: atom_id res chain seq x y z
N MET A 1 -11.99 -2.85 1.81
CA MET A 1 -10.56 -3.14 1.88
C MET A 1 -10.15 -4.04 0.72
N LYS A 2 -9.05 -3.72 0.08
CA LYS A 2 -8.49 -4.56 -0.99
C LYS A 2 -7.15 -5.11 -0.53
N LEU A 3 -6.95 -6.41 -0.69
CA LEU A 3 -5.75 -7.10 -0.24
C LEU A 3 -5.04 -7.72 -1.45
N TYR A 4 -3.75 -7.46 -1.56
CA TYR A 4 -2.92 -7.97 -2.63
C TYR A 4 -1.72 -8.71 -2.04
N GLY A 5 -1.28 -9.75 -2.74
CA GLY A 5 -0.11 -10.51 -2.32
C GLY A 5 0.68 -10.99 -3.51
N ALA A 6 1.99 -11.08 -3.35
CA ALA A 6 2.87 -11.59 -4.39
C ALA A 6 4.16 -12.12 -3.77
N GLN A 7 4.87 -12.97 -4.52
CA GLN A 7 6.18 -13.47 -4.13
C GLN A 7 7.23 -12.97 -5.11
N GLY A 8 8.43 -12.70 -4.59
CA GLY A 8 9.56 -12.35 -5.42
C GLY A 8 9.52 -10.96 -6.03
N VAL A 9 8.65 -10.07 -5.51
CA VAL A 9 8.57 -8.67 -5.96
C VAL A 9 8.87 -7.73 -4.81
N SER A 10 9.30 -6.51 -5.13
CA SER A 10 9.47 -5.50 -4.09
C SER A 10 8.10 -4.98 -3.63
N PRO A 11 8.00 -4.48 -2.37
CA PRO A 11 6.77 -3.87 -1.90
C PRO A 11 6.30 -2.72 -2.79
N GLN A 12 7.22 -1.94 -3.34
CA GLN A 12 6.88 -0.81 -4.22
C GLN A 12 6.23 -1.29 -5.51
N VAL A 13 6.71 -2.38 -6.08
CA VAL A 13 6.13 -2.95 -7.31
C VAL A 13 4.70 -3.43 -7.03
N LEU A 14 4.51 -4.14 -5.93
CA LEU A 14 3.17 -4.61 -5.56
C LEU A 14 2.23 -3.44 -5.27
N LEU A 15 2.71 -2.41 -4.60
CA LEU A 15 1.91 -1.22 -4.31
C LEU A 15 1.48 -0.53 -5.60
N ALA A 16 2.40 -0.36 -6.56
CA ALA A 16 2.07 0.26 -7.84
C ALA A 16 0.99 -0.53 -8.57
N TYR A 17 1.10 -1.86 -8.58
CA TYR A 17 0.09 -2.73 -9.16
C TYR A 17 -1.27 -2.55 -8.47
N ALA A 18 -1.27 -2.57 -7.13
CA ALA A 18 -2.50 -2.46 -6.37
C ALA A 18 -3.20 -1.11 -6.60
N LEU A 19 -2.43 -0.02 -6.66
CA LEU A 19 -2.98 1.31 -6.90
C LEU A 19 -3.55 1.42 -8.32
N SER A 20 -2.85 0.88 -9.30
CA SER A 20 -3.31 0.91 -10.70
C SER A 20 -4.58 0.09 -10.89
N HIS A 21 -4.61 -1.13 -10.36
CA HIS A 21 -5.72 -2.05 -10.60
C HIS A 21 -6.89 -1.83 -9.64
N GLY A 22 -6.62 -1.43 -8.42
CA GLY A 22 -7.67 -1.28 -7.42
C GLY A 22 -8.28 0.10 -7.36
N TYR A 23 -7.50 1.14 -7.68
CA TYR A 23 -7.92 2.54 -7.51
C TYR A 23 -7.65 3.39 -8.74
N GLN A 24 -7.15 2.79 -9.80
CA GLN A 24 -6.88 3.47 -11.07
C GLN A 24 -5.92 4.66 -10.92
N LEU A 25 -4.98 4.53 -10.00
CA LEU A 25 -3.96 5.54 -9.76
C LEU A 25 -2.66 5.12 -10.45
N SER A 26 -2.40 5.70 -11.60
CA SER A 26 -1.19 5.43 -12.37
C SER A 26 -0.74 6.73 -13.07
N PRO A 27 0.49 7.19 -12.85
CA PRO A 27 1.52 6.59 -12.00
C PRO A 27 1.18 6.65 -10.50
N PRO A 28 1.86 5.86 -9.65
CA PRO A 28 1.57 5.87 -8.22
C PRO A 28 1.81 7.27 -7.63
N PRO A 29 0.92 7.73 -6.74
CA PRO A 29 1.12 9.01 -6.07
C PRO A 29 2.30 8.96 -5.10
N ALA A 30 2.79 10.13 -4.73
CA ALA A 30 3.89 10.24 -3.78
C ALA A 30 3.49 9.60 -2.45
N LEU A 31 4.43 8.83 -1.89
CA LEU A 31 4.26 8.19 -0.59
C LEU A 31 5.14 8.93 0.43
N ALA A 32 4.56 9.25 1.56
CA ALA A 32 5.28 9.86 2.68
C ALA A 32 5.18 8.94 3.90
N ARG A 33 5.91 9.29 4.97
CA ARG A 33 5.87 8.54 6.21
C ARG A 33 5.63 9.50 7.38
N THR A 34 4.84 9.03 8.35
CA THR A 34 4.66 9.75 9.59
C THR A 34 5.95 9.70 10.42
N PRO A 35 6.07 10.52 11.47
CA PRO A 35 7.22 10.42 12.37
C PRO A 35 7.42 9.02 12.98
N LEU A 36 6.36 8.22 13.07
CA LEU A 36 6.44 6.84 13.54
C LEU A 36 6.77 5.85 12.43
N GLY A 37 7.00 6.33 11.20
CA GLY A 37 7.36 5.47 10.09
C GLY A 37 6.19 4.87 9.32
N LYS A 38 4.96 5.25 9.62
CA LYS A 38 3.78 4.73 8.94
C LYS A 38 3.63 5.37 7.56
N PRO A 39 3.47 4.59 6.48
CA PRO A 39 3.30 5.16 5.15
C PRO A 39 1.91 5.76 4.95
N TYR A 40 1.83 6.83 4.17
CA TYR A 40 0.56 7.45 3.81
C TYR A 40 0.72 8.22 2.50
N PHE A 41 -0.43 8.57 1.89
CA PHE A 41 -0.46 9.34 0.65
C PHE A 41 -0.93 10.76 0.95
N PRO A 42 -0.03 11.76 0.92
CA PRO A 42 -0.43 13.14 1.22
C PRO A 42 -1.54 13.67 0.32
N GLN A 43 -1.56 13.25 -0.95
CA GLN A 43 -2.56 13.70 -1.92
C GLN A 43 -3.87 12.95 -1.81
N TYR A 44 -3.90 11.85 -1.09
CA TYR A 44 -5.08 10.99 -0.92
C TYR A 44 -5.24 10.62 0.55
N PRO A 45 -5.62 11.59 1.41
CA PRO A 45 -5.64 11.36 2.85
C PRO A 45 -6.66 10.32 3.31
N HIS A 46 -7.64 10.00 2.47
CA HIS A 46 -8.63 8.97 2.77
C HIS A 46 -8.19 7.58 2.36
N LEU A 47 -7.09 7.46 1.63
CA LEU A 47 -6.58 6.18 1.21
C LEU A 47 -5.54 5.69 2.21
N HIS A 48 -5.85 4.58 2.86
CA HIS A 48 -5.00 3.99 3.89
C HIS A 48 -4.27 2.78 3.34
N ILE A 49 -3.00 2.65 3.70
CA ILE A 49 -2.14 1.57 3.23
C ILE A 49 -1.51 0.87 4.43
N ASN A 50 -1.41 -0.44 4.34
CA ASN A 50 -0.60 -1.24 5.23
C ASN A 50 0.05 -2.35 4.42
N TRP A 51 1.31 -2.66 4.73
CA TRP A 51 1.99 -3.76 4.07
C TRP A 51 2.85 -4.51 5.06
N SER A 52 3.12 -5.77 4.73
CA SER A 52 4.03 -6.62 5.48
C SER A 52 4.72 -7.57 4.52
N HIS A 53 5.81 -8.15 4.98
CA HIS A 53 6.46 -9.19 4.19
C HIS A 53 7.05 -10.25 5.13
N SER A 54 7.15 -11.46 4.61
CA SER A 54 7.75 -12.58 5.30
C SER A 54 8.49 -13.41 4.24
N GLY A 55 9.82 -13.46 4.36
CA GLY A 55 10.63 -14.07 3.30
C GLY A 55 10.41 -13.35 1.97
N SER A 56 10.01 -14.09 0.95
CA SER A 56 9.74 -13.52 -0.37
C SER A 56 8.27 -13.12 -0.56
N LEU A 57 7.41 -13.37 0.41
CA LEU A 57 5.98 -13.02 0.32
C LEU A 57 5.77 -11.58 0.78
N VAL A 58 5.09 -10.80 -0.05
CA VAL A 58 4.72 -9.42 0.25
C VAL A 58 3.21 -9.30 0.22
N LEU A 59 2.65 -8.66 1.25
CA LEU A 59 1.22 -8.38 1.33
C LEU A 59 1.01 -6.88 1.40
N CYS A 60 -0.02 -6.39 0.71
CA CYS A 60 -0.39 -4.99 0.69
C CYS A 60 -1.91 -4.88 0.85
N ALA A 61 -2.34 -4.10 1.84
CA ALA A 61 -3.75 -3.83 2.08
C ALA A 61 -4.02 -2.35 1.87
N LEU A 62 -5.07 -2.06 1.11
CA LEU A 62 -5.51 -0.70 0.82
C LEU A 62 -6.98 -0.56 1.19
N SER A 63 -7.35 0.59 1.77
CA SER A 63 -8.71 0.82 2.22
C SER A 63 -9.04 2.30 2.20
N ASP A 64 -10.32 2.62 1.99
CA ASP A 64 -10.85 3.98 2.13
C ASP A 64 -11.13 4.35 3.58
N SER A 65 -10.99 3.40 4.50
CA SER A 65 -11.15 3.63 5.93
C SER A 65 -9.89 3.14 6.65
N PRO A 66 -9.61 3.62 7.87
CA PRO A 66 -8.40 3.22 8.57
C PRO A 66 -8.27 1.71 8.68
N VAL A 67 -7.10 1.18 8.31
CA VAL A 67 -6.79 -0.24 8.39
C VAL A 67 -5.94 -0.44 9.63
N GLY A 68 -6.55 -0.97 10.68
CA GLY A 68 -5.85 -1.28 11.90
C GLY A 68 -5.31 -2.70 11.86
N VAL A 69 -4.26 -2.90 11.09
CA VAL A 69 -3.60 -4.21 11.04
C VAL A 69 -2.26 -4.06 11.74
N ASP A 70 -2.22 -4.52 12.93
CA ASP A 70 -0.97 -4.57 13.70
C ASP A 70 -0.41 -5.97 13.69
#